data_dacea34340f1a5d19b1fded4931c51e8
#
_entry.id   dacea34340f1a5d19b1fded4931c51e8
#
_cell.length_a   1.000
_cell.length_b   1.000
_cell.length_c   1.000
_cell.angle_alpha   90.00
_cell.angle_beta   90.00
_cell.angle_gamma   90.00
#
_symmetry.space_group_name_H-M   'P 1'
#
loop_
_entity.id
_entity.type
_entity.pdbx_description
1 polymer ?
#
loop_
_entity_poly.entity_id
_entity_poly.type
_entity_poly.pdbx_seq_one_letter_code
_entity_poly.pdbx_strand_id
1 'polypeptide(L)'
;IQSKIPNAVNSNVYAIYTDYESDYTGEYTTLLGLEVSSLDEIPSGLVGREFPKQNSKKFLAKGAMPQAVAEAWQKIWEQDKVLNRLYQYDYELYTEKSQQGDLSEVEIFIGVKDSNI
;
A
#
# COMPACT_ATOMS: atom_id res chain seq x y z
N ILE A 1 12.77 13.99 3.62
CA ILE A 1 13.35 12.69 3.24
C ILE A 1 13.00 12.33 1.80
N GLN A 2 11.76 12.59 1.40
CA GLN A 2 11.34 12.26 0.05
C GLN A 2 12.22 12.88 -1.03
N SER A 3 12.65 14.12 -0.82
CA SER A 3 13.49 14.82 -1.79
C SER A 3 14.90 14.24 -1.90
N LYS A 4 15.27 13.34 -0.99
CA LYS A 4 16.60 12.74 -0.98
C LYS A 4 16.64 11.34 -1.60
N ILE A 5 15.51 10.85 -2.10
CA ILE A 5 15.46 9.53 -2.72
C ILE A 5 15.71 9.69 -4.22
N PRO A 6 16.84 9.18 -4.73
CA PRO A 6 17.13 9.27 -6.16
C PRO A 6 16.22 8.34 -6.96
N ASN A 7 16.02 8.68 -8.23
CA ASN A 7 15.24 7.86 -9.17
C ASN A 7 13.76 7.71 -8.82
N ALA A 8 13.22 8.59 -7.96
CA ALA A 8 11.80 8.55 -7.63
C ALA A 8 10.96 8.84 -8.88
N VAL A 9 9.97 7.99 -9.13
CA VAL A 9 9.09 8.12 -10.29
C VAL A 9 8.15 9.31 -10.14
N ASN A 10 7.70 9.56 -8.91
CA ASN A 10 6.81 10.68 -8.60
C ASN A 10 6.93 10.99 -7.11
N SER A 11 6.07 11.86 -6.60
CA SER A 11 6.09 12.23 -5.18
C SER A 11 5.03 11.51 -4.36
N ASN A 12 4.32 10.55 -4.92
CA ASN A 12 3.33 9.77 -4.18
C ASN A 12 4.02 8.90 -3.14
N VAL A 13 3.37 8.73 -1.99
CA VAL A 13 3.90 7.91 -0.90
C VAL A 13 3.11 6.59 -0.86
N TYR A 14 3.85 5.51 -0.74
CA TYR A 14 3.28 4.17 -0.62
C TYR A 14 3.48 3.66 0.80
N ALA A 15 2.42 3.14 1.40
CA ALA A 15 2.51 2.38 2.64
C ALA A 15 2.29 0.92 2.27
N ILE A 16 3.35 0.11 2.36
CA ILE A 16 3.32 -1.27 1.88
C ILE A 16 3.33 -2.23 3.06
N TYR A 17 2.42 -3.18 3.05
CA TYR A 17 2.30 -4.22 4.05
C TYR A 17 2.72 -5.53 3.41
N THR A 18 3.73 -6.18 3.96
CA THR A 18 4.33 -7.35 3.35
C THR A 18 4.95 -8.25 4.43
N ASP A 19 5.63 -9.31 4.00
CA ASP A 19 6.29 -10.26 4.91
C ASP A 19 5.31 -10.79 5.96
N TYR A 20 4.11 -11.13 5.53
CA TYR A 20 3.08 -11.64 6.43
C TYR A 20 3.50 -12.99 7.01
N GLU A 21 3.37 -13.11 8.33
CA GLU A 21 3.62 -14.37 9.01
C GLU A 21 2.52 -15.39 8.68
N SER A 22 1.28 -14.93 8.61
CA SER A 22 0.15 -15.78 8.30
C SER A 22 -0.90 -14.98 7.51
N ASP A 23 -1.91 -14.47 8.19
CA ASP A 23 -2.90 -13.61 7.57
C ASP A 23 -2.88 -12.24 8.25
N TYR A 24 -3.95 -11.45 8.12
CA TYR A 24 -3.98 -10.09 8.66
C TYR A 24 -3.94 -10.06 10.20
N THR A 25 -4.12 -11.19 10.86
CA THR A 25 -4.06 -11.28 12.32
C THR A 25 -2.65 -11.58 12.84
N GLY A 26 -1.74 -11.99 11.96
CA GLY A 26 -0.36 -12.28 12.34
C GLY A 26 0.54 -11.08 12.19
N GLU A 27 1.82 -11.29 12.40
CA GLU A 27 2.81 -10.23 12.24
C GLU A 27 3.07 -9.95 10.76
N TYR A 28 3.46 -8.72 10.47
CA TYR A 28 3.82 -8.29 9.12
C TYR A 28 4.76 -7.10 9.19
N THR A 29 5.34 -6.77 8.05
CA THR A 29 6.26 -5.63 7.92
C THR A 29 5.54 -4.49 7.22
N THR A 30 5.73 -3.28 7.73
CA THR A 30 5.21 -2.06 7.09
C THR A 30 6.37 -1.25 6.55
N LEU A 31 6.30 -0.88 5.27
CA LEU A 31 7.30 -0.05 4.60
C LEU A 31 6.64 1.23 4.11
N LEU A 32 7.28 2.36 4.37
CA LEU A 32 6.86 3.65 3.82
C LEU A 32 7.91 4.08 2.81
N GLY A 33 7.49 4.49 1.63
CA GLY A 33 8.46 4.87 0.63
C GLY A 33 7.88 5.41 -0.64
N LEU A 34 8.75 5.56 -1.61
CA LEU A 34 8.44 6.04 -2.95
C LEU A 34 8.74 4.96 -3.97
N GLU A 35 8.01 5.01 -5.07
CA GLU A 35 8.33 4.17 -6.20
C GLU A 35 9.54 4.75 -6.93
N VAL A 36 10.52 3.89 -7.25
CA VAL A 36 11.73 4.32 -7.94
C VAL A 36 11.90 3.53 -9.23
N SER A 37 12.59 4.15 -10.18
CA SER A 37 12.88 3.51 -11.47
C SER A 37 14.09 2.59 -11.38
N SER A 38 14.91 2.73 -10.33
CA SER A 38 16.13 1.93 -10.15
C SER A 38 16.47 1.83 -8.68
N LEU A 39 17.04 0.69 -8.28
CA LEU A 39 17.55 0.48 -6.93
C LEU A 39 19.06 0.64 -6.85
N ASP A 40 19.70 1.19 -7.89
CA ASP A 40 21.16 1.32 -7.94
C ASP A 40 21.72 2.27 -6.90
N GLU A 41 20.95 3.26 -6.48
CA GLU A 41 21.40 4.25 -5.49
C GLU A 41 20.42 4.30 -4.34
N ILE A 42 20.77 3.61 -3.24
CA ILE A 42 19.92 3.60 -2.05
C ILE A 42 20.61 4.44 -0.98
N PRO A 43 20.02 5.55 -0.56
CA PRO A 43 20.62 6.40 0.49
C PRO A 43 20.82 5.62 1.78
N SER A 44 21.85 6.01 2.53
CA SER A 44 22.16 5.41 3.82
C SER A 44 20.95 5.52 4.75
N GLY A 45 20.63 4.43 5.44
CA GLY A 45 19.49 4.40 6.36
C GLY A 45 18.17 4.01 5.70
N LEU A 46 18.16 3.84 4.37
CA LEU A 46 16.97 3.41 3.64
C LEU A 46 17.20 2.03 3.05
N VAL A 47 16.12 1.36 2.67
CA VAL A 47 16.21 0.06 2.02
C VAL A 47 15.48 0.14 0.67
N GLY A 48 16.02 -0.57 -0.31
CA GLY A 48 15.38 -0.74 -1.60
C GLY A 48 14.77 -2.12 -1.69
N ARG A 49 13.60 -2.21 -2.33
CA ARG A 49 12.92 -3.48 -2.42
C ARG A 49 12.09 -3.58 -3.69
N GLU A 50 12.14 -4.73 -4.33
CA GLU A 50 11.32 -5.03 -5.49
C GLU A 50 10.18 -5.96 -5.07
N PHE A 51 9.03 -5.78 -5.70
CA PHE A 51 7.86 -6.61 -5.46
C PHE A 51 7.44 -7.25 -6.78
N PRO A 52 7.13 -8.56 -6.77
CA PRO A 52 6.69 -9.23 -8.00
C PRO A 52 5.30 -8.75 -8.40
N LYS A 53 4.99 -8.89 -9.68
CA LYS A 53 3.65 -8.57 -10.17
C LYS A 53 2.63 -9.50 -9.51
N GLN A 54 1.44 -8.95 -9.27
CA GLN A 54 0.33 -9.72 -8.70
C GLN A 54 -0.97 -9.12 -9.17
N ASN A 55 -2.02 -9.92 -9.11
CA ASN A 55 -3.38 -9.41 -9.32
C ASN A 55 -3.79 -8.66 -8.06
N SER A 56 -4.48 -7.54 -8.25
CA SER A 56 -4.89 -6.70 -7.12
C SER A 56 -6.34 -6.28 -7.27
N LYS A 57 -7.00 -6.13 -6.12
CA LYS A 57 -8.31 -5.51 -6.07
C LYS A 57 -8.15 -4.15 -5.41
N LYS A 58 -8.69 -3.11 -6.05
CA LYS A 58 -8.57 -1.74 -5.55
C LYS A 58 -9.78 -1.38 -4.71
N PHE A 59 -9.53 -0.78 -3.55
CA PHE A 59 -10.53 -0.19 -2.68
C PHE A 59 -10.23 1.28 -2.54
N LEU A 60 -11.27 2.09 -2.39
CA LEU A 60 -11.11 3.53 -2.26
C LEU A 60 -11.58 3.96 -0.87
N ALA A 61 -10.69 4.62 -0.13
CA ALA A 61 -11.02 5.23 1.15
C ALA A 61 -11.27 6.71 0.93
N LYS A 62 -12.49 7.17 1.15
CA LYS A 62 -12.88 8.57 0.96
C LYS A 62 -13.32 9.17 2.28
N GLY A 63 -12.88 10.38 2.55
CA GLY A 63 -13.29 11.14 3.72
C GLY A 63 -12.11 11.65 4.50
N ALA A 64 -12.39 12.18 5.69
CA ALA A 64 -11.34 12.71 6.55
C ALA A 64 -10.35 11.61 6.94
N MET A 65 -9.06 11.92 6.86
CA MET A 65 -8.01 10.98 7.22
C MET A 65 -7.57 11.20 8.66
N PRO A 66 -7.19 10.16 9.39
CA PRO A 66 -6.99 8.77 8.95
C PRO A 66 -8.23 7.87 9.08
N GLN A 67 -9.36 8.39 9.55
CA GLN A 67 -10.54 7.54 9.79
C GLN A 67 -11.00 6.78 8.56
N ALA A 68 -10.99 7.44 7.39
CA ALA A 68 -11.47 6.81 6.16
C ALA A 68 -10.66 5.55 5.82
N VAL A 69 -9.34 5.61 6.00
CA VAL A 69 -8.47 4.46 5.75
C VAL A 69 -8.75 3.35 6.76
N ALA A 70 -8.90 3.69 8.03
CA ALA A 70 -9.18 2.70 9.07
C ALA A 70 -10.49 1.96 8.79
N GLU A 71 -11.53 2.71 8.42
CA GLU A 71 -12.84 2.12 8.10
C GLU A 71 -12.77 1.23 6.86
N ALA A 72 -12.01 1.65 5.86
CA ALA A 72 -11.82 0.86 4.65
C ALA A 72 -11.15 -0.49 4.97
N TRP A 73 -10.12 -0.47 5.82
CA TRP A 73 -9.46 -1.71 6.23
C TRP A 73 -10.36 -2.63 7.00
N GLN A 74 -11.24 -2.09 7.86
CA GLN A 74 -12.20 -2.94 8.56
C GLN A 74 -13.11 -3.67 7.59
N LYS A 75 -13.57 -2.98 6.55
CA LYS A 75 -14.40 -3.60 5.52
C LYS A 75 -13.63 -4.67 4.74
N ILE A 76 -12.36 -4.43 4.48
CA ILE A 76 -11.50 -5.40 3.80
C ILE A 76 -11.35 -6.65 4.65
N TRP A 77 -11.11 -6.49 5.95
CA TRP A 77 -10.98 -7.64 6.86
C TRP A 77 -12.26 -8.45 6.95
N GLU A 78 -13.43 -7.79 6.92
CA GLU A 78 -14.72 -8.48 6.93
C GLU A 78 -14.92 -9.34 5.70
N GLN A 79 -14.27 -8.98 4.59
CA GLN A 79 -14.37 -9.70 3.33
C GLN A 79 -13.19 -10.66 3.10
N ASP A 80 -12.36 -10.86 4.10
CA ASP A 80 -11.08 -11.56 3.91
C ASP A 80 -11.25 -12.92 3.23
N LYS A 81 -12.27 -13.68 3.64
CA LYS A 81 -12.47 -15.03 3.10
C LYS A 81 -12.89 -15.03 1.63
N VAL A 82 -13.65 -14.02 1.21
CA VAL A 82 -14.14 -13.95 -0.18
C VAL A 82 -13.15 -13.28 -1.11
N LEU A 83 -12.18 -12.53 -0.56
CA LEU A 83 -11.20 -11.82 -1.37
C LEU A 83 -10.13 -12.74 -1.95
N ASN A 84 -9.91 -13.92 -1.34
CA ASN A 84 -8.81 -14.80 -1.77
C ASN A 84 -7.47 -14.09 -1.77
N ARG A 85 -7.12 -13.48 -0.65
CA ARG A 85 -5.91 -12.68 -0.55
C ARG A 85 -4.66 -13.54 -0.71
N LEU A 86 -3.65 -12.95 -1.39
CA LEU A 86 -2.35 -13.58 -1.55
C LEU A 86 -1.51 -13.53 -0.28
N TYR A 87 -1.66 -12.48 0.53
CA TYR A 87 -0.79 -12.20 1.67
C TYR A 87 0.68 -12.11 1.26
N GLN A 88 0.93 -11.60 0.06
CA GLN A 88 2.26 -11.36 -0.45
C GLN A 88 2.66 -9.92 -0.19
N TYR A 89 1.89 -8.96 -0.71
CA TYR A 89 2.00 -7.57 -0.31
C TYR A 89 0.69 -6.85 -0.66
N ASP A 90 0.38 -5.84 0.13
CA ASP A 90 -0.74 -4.95 -0.10
C ASP A 90 -0.24 -3.54 0.15
N TYR A 91 -0.89 -2.53 -0.43
CA TYR A 91 -0.41 -1.18 -0.19
C TYR A 91 -1.51 -0.13 -0.28
N GLU A 92 -1.24 0.98 0.41
CA GLU A 92 -2.02 2.19 0.35
C GLU A 92 -1.23 3.20 -0.47
N LEU A 93 -1.89 3.87 -1.39
CA LEU A 93 -1.26 4.87 -2.24
C LEU A 93 -1.77 6.25 -1.85
N TYR A 94 -0.85 7.08 -1.36
CA TYR A 94 -1.12 8.44 -0.94
C TYR A 94 -0.64 9.41 -2.00
N THR A 95 -1.59 10.03 -2.69
CA THR A 95 -1.32 11.07 -3.69
C THR A 95 -1.72 12.42 -3.11
N GLU A 96 -1.69 13.46 -3.93
CA GLU A 96 -2.17 14.77 -3.49
C GLU A 96 -3.65 14.73 -3.07
N LYS A 97 -4.41 13.75 -3.57
CA LYS A 97 -5.82 13.58 -3.18
C LYS A 97 -5.97 13.19 -1.72
N SER A 98 -4.93 12.68 -1.08
CA SER A 98 -4.98 12.33 0.34
C SER A 98 -4.92 13.55 1.26
N GLN A 99 -4.73 14.74 0.72
CA GLN A 99 -4.57 15.98 1.47
C GLN A 99 -5.70 16.98 1.22
N GLN A 100 -6.92 16.48 0.99
CA GLN A 100 -8.08 17.31 0.64
C GLN A 100 -9.08 17.43 1.79
N GLY A 101 -8.63 17.31 3.04
CA GLY A 101 -9.51 17.40 4.19
C GLY A 101 -10.60 16.33 4.17
N ASP A 102 -11.86 16.73 4.31
CA ASP A 102 -12.98 15.80 4.29
C ASP A 102 -13.23 15.18 2.92
N LEU A 103 -12.58 15.68 1.89
CA LEU A 103 -12.69 15.15 0.52
C LEU A 103 -11.48 14.32 0.13
N SER A 104 -10.65 13.95 1.08
CA SER A 104 -9.46 13.16 0.81
C SER A 104 -9.79 11.76 0.30
N GLU A 105 -8.88 11.24 -0.52
CA GLU A 105 -9.00 9.88 -1.08
C GLU A 105 -7.66 9.17 -0.98
N VAL A 106 -7.71 7.91 -0.56
CA VAL A 106 -6.54 7.03 -0.55
C VAL A 106 -6.95 5.72 -1.23
N GLU A 107 -6.12 5.26 -2.15
CA GLU A 107 -6.37 3.99 -2.83
C GLU A 107 -5.66 2.87 -2.07
N ILE A 108 -6.36 1.76 -1.88
CA ILE A 108 -5.82 0.58 -1.20
C ILE A 108 -5.85 -0.57 -2.18
N PHE A 109 -4.69 -1.18 -2.40
CA PHE A 109 -4.55 -2.28 -3.35
C PHE A 109 -4.26 -3.57 -2.59
N ILE A 110 -5.14 -4.54 -2.75
CA ILE A 110 -5.05 -5.83 -2.05
C ILE A 110 -4.67 -6.91 -3.05
N GLY A 111 -3.56 -7.61 -2.79
CA GLY A 111 -3.14 -8.72 -3.64
C GLY A 111 -4.11 -9.89 -3.51
N VAL A 112 -4.56 -10.43 -4.65
CA VAL A 112 -5.51 -11.51 -4.70
C VAL A 112 -5.03 -12.61 -5.64
N LYS A 113 -5.50 -13.83 -5.38
CA LYS A 113 -5.05 -15.01 -6.13
C LYS A 113 -5.68 -15.13 -7.51
N ASP A 114 -6.85 -14.51 -7.69
CA ASP A 114 -7.62 -14.66 -8.93
C ASP A 114 -8.07 -13.29 -9.41
N SER A 115 -7.63 -12.93 -10.63
CA SER A 115 -7.95 -11.65 -11.23
C SER A 115 -9.39 -11.52 -11.72
N ASN A 116 -10.13 -12.61 -11.77
CA ASN A 116 -11.50 -12.63 -12.28
C ASN A 116 -12.56 -12.38 -11.20
N ILE A 117 -12.13 -12.10 -10.03
CA ILE A 117 -13.05 -11.88 -8.91
C ILE A 117 -13.48 -10.42 -8.79
#